data_a0787ab77bbbe691459de42e549bac49
#
_entry.id   a0787ab77bbbe691459de42e549bac49
#
_cell.length_a   1.000
_cell.length_b   1.000
_cell.length_c   1.000
_cell.angle_alpha   90.00
_cell.angle_beta   90.00
_cell.angle_gamma   90.00
#
_symmetry.space_group_name_H-M   'P 1'
#
loop_
_entity.id
_entity.type
_entity.pdbx_description
1 polymer ?
#
loop_
_entity_poly.entity_id
_entity_poly.type
_entity_poly.pdbx_seq_one_letter_code
_entity_poly.pdbx_strand_id
1 'polypeptide(L)'
;MKNLVLGCFEGFNATILAYGQTGSGKTFTMGSGYTIGLSREDIGLIPRVIEFIFQEVEARKQKAEFIIKCSFLEIYNEELHDLLEEGNSTMMDRIMPAKKEISIREEKNGTISVYGLKEVTVKSGEEMAACLDSGSSQRITSSTMMNA
;
A
#
# COMPACT_ATOMS: atom_id res chain seq x y z
N MET A 1 17.19 -5.90 -1.40
CA MET A 1 16.18 -4.85 -1.26
C MET A 1 16.66 -3.50 -1.82
N LYS A 2 17.77 -2.91 -1.35
CA LYS A 2 18.23 -1.59 -1.84
C LYS A 2 18.35 -1.52 -3.36
N ASN A 3 18.95 -2.52 -4.01
CA ASN A 3 19.10 -2.56 -5.47
C ASN A 3 17.77 -2.57 -6.22
N LEU A 4 16.71 -3.16 -5.65
CA LEU A 4 15.36 -3.12 -6.26
C LEU A 4 14.80 -1.70 -6.23
N VAL A 5 14.92 -1.00 -5.11
CA VAL A 5 14.46 0.39 -4.99
C VAL A 5 15.28 1.30 -5.91
N LEU A 6 16.61 1.14 -5.96
CA LEU A 6 17.46 1.92 -6.88
C LEU A 6 17.07 1.69 -8.34
N GLY A 7 16.76 0.44 -8.72
CA GLY A 7 16.26 0.13 -10.06
C GLY A 7 14.96 0.89 -10.41
N CYS A 8 14.07 1.15 -9.45
CA CYS A 8 12.88 1.97 -9.69
C CYS A 8 13.24 3.42 -10.11
N PHE A 9 14.28 4.00 -9.53
CA PHE A 9 14.78 5.32 -9.95
C PHE A 9 15.47 5.31 -11.32
N GLU A 10 15.78 4.14 -11.85
CA GLU A 10 16.32 3.92 -13.20
C GLU A 10 15.22 3.54 -14.21
N GLY A 11 13.95 3.49 -13.78
CA GLY A 11 12.79 3.20 -14.63
C GLY A 11 12.36 1.74 -14.67
N PHE A 12 12.92 0.88 -13.81
CA PHE A 12 12.51 -0.52 -13.71
C PHE A 12 11.37 -0.70 -12.71
N ASN A 13 10.46 -1.63 -13.00
CA ASN A 13 9.47 -2.09 -12.03
C ASN A 13 10.09 -3.11 -11.08
N ALA A 14 9.65 -3.11 -9.83
CA ALA A 14 10.09 -4.06 -8.83
C ALA A 14 8.89 -4.60 -8.04
N THR A 15 8.91 -5.89 -7.71
CA THR A 15 7.90 -6.55 -6.90
C THR A 15 8.56 -7.31 -5.77
N ILE A 16 8.01 -7.20 -4.56
CA ILE A 16 8.39 -7.99 -3.40
C ILE A 16 7.19 -8.85 -3.01
N LEU A 17 7.38 -10.16 -2.97
CA LEU A 17 6.33 -11.12 -2.66
C LEU A 17 6.69 -11.91 -1.40
N ALA A 18 5.80 -11.89 -0.38
CA ALA A 18 5.86 -12.79 0.75
C ALA A 18 4.87 -13.95 0.51
N TYR A 19 5.40 -15.16 0.46
CA TYR A 19 4.63 -16.38 0.22
C TYR A 19 4.76 -17.37 1.38
N GLY A 20 3.69 -18.11 1.66
CA GLY A 20 3.66 -19.14 2.71
C GLY A 20 2.25 -19.33 3.29
N GLN A 21 2.07 -20.38 4.07
CA GLN A 21 0.80 -20.68 4.75
C GLN A 21 0.43 -19.60 5.79
N THR A 22 -0.80 -19.63 6.30
CA THR A 22 -1.21 -18.81 7.45
C THR A 22 -0.32 -19.09 8.66
N GLY A 23 0.12 -18.07 9.36
CA GLY A 23 1.03 -18.19 10.51
C GLY A 23 2.53 -18.32 10.15
N SER A 24 2.91 -18.33 8.86
CA SER A 24 4.33 -18.44 8.45
C SER A 24 5.15 -17.17 8.62
N GLY A 25 4.56 -16.07 9.12
CA GLY A 25 5.27 -14.81 9.35
C GLY A 25 5.29 -13.84 8.17
N LYS A 26 4.48 -14.03 7.12
CA LYS A 26 4.41 -13.10 5.97
C LYS A 26 4.19 -11.65 6.40
N THR A 27 3.19 -11.42 7.25
CA THR A 27 2.85 -10.09 7.76
C THR A 27 3.96 -9.52 8.64
N PHE A 28 4.61 -10.34 9.45
CA PHE A 28 5.77 -9.93 10.26
C PHE A 28 6.93 -9.51 9.35
N THR A 29 7.26 -10.30 8.35
CA THR A 29 8.34 -10.01 7.40
C THR A 29 8.09 -8.73 6.61
N MET A 30 6.87 -8.54 6.12
CA MET A 30 6.51 -7.34 5.35
C MET A 30 6.40 -6.10 6.26
N GLY A 31 5.89 -6.27 7.49
CA GLY A 31 5.59 -5.18 8.40
C GLY A 31 4.26 -4.52 8.04
N SER A 32 3.34 -4.43 8.99
CA SER A 32 1.99 -3.91 8.80
C SER A 32 1.76 -2.52 9.40
N GLY A 33 2.83 -1.81 9.80
CA GLY A 33 2.70 -0.47 10.38
C GLY A 33 3.96 -0.01 11.09
N TYR A 34 4.01 1.29 11.39
CA TYR A 34 5.00 1.87 12.29
C TYR A 34 4.57 1.61 13.75
N THR A 35 4.95 0.47 14.30
CA THR A 35 4.74 0.24 15.74
C THR A 35 5.79 1.00 16.52
N ILE A 36 5.38 2.04 17.24
CA ILE A 36 6.25 2.81 18.14
C ILE A 36 6.83 1.84 19.18
N GLY A 37 8.16 1.78 19.28
CA GLY A 37 8.86 0.96 20.28
C GLY A 37 9.41 -0.39 19.78
N LEU A 38 9.24 -0.74 18.52
CA LEU A 38 9.93 -1.90 17.94
C LEU A 38 11.43 -1.62 17.81
N SER A 39 12.23 -2.65 18.08
CA SER A 39 13.66 -2.59 17.78
C SER A 39 13.86 -2.47 16.26
N ARG A 40 14.98 -1.88 15.85
CA ARG A 40 15.28 -1.73 14.41
C ARG A 40 15.36 -3.08 13.68
N GLU A 41 15.57 -4.16 14.40
CA GLU A 41 15.64 -5.53 13.89
C GLU A 41 14.26 -6.10 13.59
N ASP A 42 13.24 -5.67 14.35
CA ASP A 42 11.85 -6.14 14.25
C ASP A 42 11.02 -5.35 13.23
N ILE A 43 11.58 -4.26 12.68
CA ILE A 43 10.91 -3.47 11.65
C ILE A 43 10.88 -4.28 10.34
N GLY A 44 9.67 -4.48 9.79
CA GLY A 44 9.48 -5.21 8.55
C GLY A 44 10.03 -4.52 7.30
N LEU A 45 9.84 -5.15 6.15
CA LEU A 45 10.37 -4.67 4.86
C LEU A 45 9.74 -3.36 4.41
N ILE A 46 8.42 -3.20 4.53
CA ILE A 46 7.69 -2.04 4.00
C ILE A 46 8.21 -0.73 4.62
N PRO A 47 8.27 -0.58 5.95
CA PRO A 47 8.80 0.64 6.55
C PRO A 47 10.25 0.96 6.12
N ARG A 48 11.09 -0.06 5.98
CA ARG A 48 12.48 0.13 5.50
C ARG A 48 12.56 0.58 4.04
N VAL A 49 11.65 0.09 3.20
CA VAL A 49 11.54 0.52 1.81
C VAL A 49 11.07 1.97 1.75
N ILE A 50 10.06 2.34 2.53
CA ILE A 50 9.55 3.71 2.63
C ILE A 50 10.70 4.66 3.02
N GLU A 51 11.39 4.37 4.10
CA GLU A 51 12.52 5.19 4.58
C GLU A 51 13.57 5.35 3.46
N PHE A 52 13.93 4.27 2.79
CA PHE A 52 14.95 4.30 1.76
C PHE A 52 14.51 5.06 0.50
N ILE A 53 13.24 4.95 0.08
CA ILE A 53 12.69 5.72 -1.05
C ILE A 53 12.84 7.23 -0.77
N PHE A 54 12.42 7.70 0.40
CA PHE A 54 12.46 9.13 0.71
C PHE A 54 13.89 9.64 0.94
N GLN A 55 14.82 8.81 1.43
CA GLN A 55 16.25 9.14 1.45
C GLN A 55 16.79 9.35 0.03
N GLU A 56 16.44 8.49 -0.92
CA GLU A 56 16.90 8.60 -2.32
C GLU A 56 16.25 9.80 -3.04
N VAL A 57 14.99 10.09 -2.77
CA VAL A 57 14.30 11.29 -3.28
C VAL A 57 15.01 12.55 -2.80
N GLU A 58 15.31 12.65 -1.50
CA GLU A 58 16.00 13.80 -0.93
C GLU A 58 17.40 13.98 -1.53
N ALA A 59 18.14 12.88 -1.72
CA ALA A 59 19.46 12.90 -2.32
C ALA A 59 19.46 13.35 -3.80
N ARG A 60 18.34 13.22 -4.49
CA ARG A 60 18.17 13.51 -5.92
C ARG A 60 17.33 14.72 -6.24
N LYS A 61 16.76 15.41 -5.24
CA LYS A 61 15.83 16.53 -5.42
C LYS A 61 16.37 17.71 -6.23
N GLN A 62 17.70 17.87 -6.30
CA GLN A 62 18.33 18.90 -7.13
C GLN A 62 18.41 18.51 -8.62
N LYS A 63 18.24 17.22 -8.95
CA LYS A 63 18.35 16.70 -10.32
C LYS A 63 17.02 16.39 -10.97
N ALA A 64 16.00 16.08 -10.17
CA ALA A 64 14.69 15.69 -10.65
C ALA A 64 13.62 15.99 -9.61
N GLU A 65 12.40 16.23 -10.08
CA GLU A 65 11.19 16.26 -9.26
C GLU A 65 10.57 14.87 -9.22
N PHE A 66 10.17 14.42 -8.03
CA PHE A 66 9.58 13.09 -7.83
C PHE A 66 8.14 13.25 -7.33
N ILE A 67 7.23 12.56 -8.00
CA ILE A 67 5.84 12.41 -7.56
C ILE A 67 5.69 10.97 -7.09
N ILE A 68 5.43 10.78 -5.80
CA ILE A 68 5.21 9.46 -5.20
C ILE A 68 3.73 9.30 -4.92
N LYS A 69 3.17 8.20 -5.40
CA LYS A 69 1.79 7.82 -5.17
C LYS A 69 1.72 6.48 -4.46
N CYS A 70 0.77 6.35 -3.56
CA CYS A 70 0.48 5.13 -2.82
C CYS A 70 -0.95 4.69 -3.08
N SER A 71 -1.15 3.40 -3.29
CA SER A 71 -2.45 2.74 -3.30
C SER A 71 -2.36 1.46 -2.47
N PHE A 72 -3.48 1.04 -1.90
CA PHE A 72 -3.51 -0.14 -1.05
C PHE A 72 -4.74 -0.99 -1.39
N LEU A 73 -4.51 -2.11 -2.08
CA LEU A 73 -5.52 -3.03 -2.55
C LEU A 73 -5.49 -4.32 -1.74
N GLU A 74 -6.64 -4.78 -1.31
CA GLU A 74 -6.85 -6.12 -0.78
C GLU A 74 -7.66 -6.97 -1.76
N ILE A 75 -7.26 -8.22 -1.93
CA ILE A 75 -8.06 -9.24 -2.63
C ILE A 75 -8.52 -10.23 -1.58
N TYR A 76 -9.81 -10.27 -1.31
CA TYR A 76 -10.40 -11.18 -0.35
C TYR A 76 -11.63 -11.86 -0.96
N ASN A 77 -11.67 -13.19 -0.92
CA ASN A 77 -12.76 -14.00 -1.46
C ASN A 77 -13.16 -13.58 -2.89
N GLU A 78 -12.17 -13.36 -3.77
CA GLU A 78 -12.30 -12.91 -5.16
C GLU A 78 -12.84 -11.49 -5.35
N GLU A 79 -13.09 -10.75 -4.25
CA GLU A 79 -13.47 -9.34 -4.28
C GLU A 79 -12.26 -8.43 -4.09
N LEU A 80 -12.30 -7.28 -4.77
CA LEU A 80 -11.27 -6.24 -4.70
C LEU A 80 -11.74 -5.14 -3.74
N HIS A 81 -10.89 -4.81 -2.76
CA HIS A 81 -11.17 -3.78 -1.78
C HIS A 81 -10.07 -2.72 -1.76
N ASP A 82 -10.46 -1.45 -1.82
CA ASP A 82 -9.57 -0.32 -1.62
C ASP A 82 -9.44 -0.04 -0.12
N LEU A 83 -8.25 -0.23 0.43
CA LEU A 83 -7.99 0.00 1.85
C LEU A 83 -7.64 1.45 2.19
N LEU A 84 -7.54 2.34 1.18
CA LEU A 84 -7.33 3.77 1.36
C LEU A 84 -8.61 4.58 1.06
N GLU A 85 -9.66 3.96 0.60
CA GLU A 85 -10.96 4.59 0.48
C GLU A 85 -11.49 4.85 1.88
N GLU A 86 -11.48 6.10 2.29
CA GLU A 86 -12.10 6.49 3.54
C GLU A 86 -13.57 6.13 3.45
N GLY A 87 -14.04 5.33 4.41
CA GLY A 87 -15.47 5.16 4.65
C GLY A 87 -16.06 6.51 5.08
N ASN A 88 -16.07 7.48 4.17
CA ASN A 88 -16.84 8.71 4.27
C ASN A 88 -18.30 8.34 4.19
N SER A 89 -18.74 7.62 5.20
CA SER A 89 -20.15 7.44 5.42
C SER A 89 -20.74 8.74 5.96
N THR A 90 -21.02 9.67 5.05
CA THR A 90 -22.17 10.51 5.29
C THR A 90 -23.36 9.57 5.50
N MET A 91 -24.39 9.96 6.25
CA MET A 91 -25.61 9.13 6.37
C MET A 91 -26.15 8.71 4.99
N MET A 92 -25.91 9.51 3.96
CA MET A 92 -26.32 9.29 2.59
C MET A 92 -25.52 8.15 1.93
N ASP A 93 -24.20 8.05 2.17
CA ASP A 93 -23.34 6.98 1.65
C ASP A 93 -23.63 5.62 2.31
N ARG A 94 -24.18 5.62 3.54
CA ARG A 94 -24.68 4.41 4.20
C ARG A 94 -25.99 3.90 3.61
N ILE A 95 -26.81 4.79 3.05
CA ILE A 95 -28.13 4.45 2.47
C ILE A 95 -27.99 4.07 0.99
N MET A 96 -27.04 4.67 0.29
CA MET A 96 -26.71 4.38 -1.11
C MET A 96 -25.20 4.36 -1.28
N PRO A 97 -24.51 3.27 -0.92
CA PRO A 97 -23.09 3.15 -1.19
C PRO A 97 -22.90 3.13 -2.71
N ALA A 98 -22.44 4.24 -3.26
CA ALA A 98 -21.86 4.25 -4.60
C ALA A 98 -20.51 3.49 -4.50
N LYS A 99 -20.59 2.16 -4.39
CA LYS A 99 -19.40 1.30 -4.35
C LYS A 99 -18.69 1.53 -5.69
N LYS A 100 -17.58 2.24 -5.64
CA LYS A 100 -16.75 2.46 -6.80
C LYS A 100 -16.19 1.08 -7.21
N GLU A 101 -16.62 0.60 -8.36
CA GLU A 101 -16.22 -0.71 -8.83
C GLU A 101 -14.72 -0.71 -9.18
N ILE A 102 -13.94 -1.49 -8.43
CA ILE A 102 -12.54 -1.71 -8.75
C ILE A 102 -12.47 -2.81 -9.80
N SER A 103 -11.75 -2.59 -10.87
CA SER A 103 -11.56 -3.59 -11.92
C SER A 103 -10.11 -3.64 -12.41
N ILE A 104 -9.62 -4.85 -12.64
CA ILE A 104 -8.30 -5.10 -13.23
C ILE A 104 -8.52 -5.36 -14.71
N ARG A 105 -7.84 -4.61 -15.57
CA ARG A 105 -7.97 -4.73 -17.03
C ARG A 105 -6.61 -4.80 -17.70
N GLU A 106 -6.54 -5.59 -18.74
CA GLU A 106 -5.40 -5.59 -19.65
C GLU A 106 -5.66 -4.58 -20.77
N GLU A 107 -4.74 -3.66 -20.94
CA GLU A 107 -4.74 -2.67 -22.00
C GLU A 107 -4.31 -3.27 -23.33
N LYS A 108 -4.62 -2.61 -24.45
CA LYS A 108 -4.25 -3.09 -25.79
C LYS A 108 -2.75 -3.31 -26.00
N ASN A 109 -1.92 -2.66 -25.19
CA ASN A 109 -0.46 -2.79 -25.22
C ASN A 109 0.06 -3.88 -24.27
N GLY A 110 -0.82 -4.67 -23.62
CA GLY A 110 -0.46 -5.70 -22.65
C GLY A 110 -0.19 -5.17 -21.24
N THR A 111 -0.35 -3.87 -20.99
CA THR A 111 -0.21 -3.33 -19.62
C THR A 111 -1.43 -3.68 -18.78
N ILE A 112 -1.21 -4.12 -17.55
CA ILE A 112 -2.27 -4.35 -16.58
C ILE A 112 -2.53 -3.07 -15.81
N SER A 113 -3.78 -2.62 -15.81
CA SER A 113 -4.24 -1.42 -15.12
C SER A 113 -5.34 -1.74 -14.11
N VAL A 114 -5.30 -1.08 -12.95
CA VAL A 114 -6.33 -1.19 -11.91
C VAL A 114 -7.16 0.08 -11.92
N TYR A 115 -8.42 -0.04 -12.30
CA TYR A 115 -9.36 1.09 -12.36
C TYR A 115 -10.16 1.18 -11.07
N GLY A 116 -10.52 2.38 -10.69
CA GLY A 116 -11.34 2.62 -9.51
C GLY A 116 -10.57 2.68 -8.19
N LEU A 117 -9.31 2.26 -8.14
CA LEU A 117 -8.47 2.30 -6.95
C LEU A 117 -8.04 3.73 -6.62
N LYS A 118 -8.09 4.10 -5.33
CA LYS A 118 -7.63 5.40 -4.85
C LYS A 118 -6.10 5.47 -4.86
N GLU A 119 -5.57 6.51 -5.46
CA GLU A 119 -4.15 6.85 -5.38
C GLU A 119 -3.98 8.10 -4.51
N VAL A 120 -3.15 8.02 -3.50
CA VAL A 120 -2.79 9.13 -2.61
C VAL A 120 -1.39 9.60 -2.96
N THR A 121 -1.24 10.88 -3.30
CA THR A 121 0.08 11.49 -3.45
C THR A 121 0.67 11.76 -2.07
N VAL A 122 1.87 11.23 -1.82
CA VAL A 122 2.57 11.35 -0.55
C VAL A 122 3.88 12.12 -0.73
N LYS A 123 4.19 13.00 0.20
CA LYS A 123 5.35 13.91 0.15
C LYS A 123 6.43 13.53 1.15
N SER A 124 6.13 12.66 2.09
CA SER A 124 7.07 12.22 3.12
C SER A 124 6.86 10.75 3.50
N GLY A 125 7.86 10.18 4.18
CA GLY A 125 7.77 8.82 4.74
C GLY A 125 6.66 8.71 5.78
N GLU A 126 6.41 9.77 6.56
CA GLU A 126 5.36 9.82 7.56
C GLU A 126 3.96 9.77 6.90
N GLU A 127 3.74 10.51 5.80
CA GLU A 127 2.48 10.46 5.06
C GLU A 127 2.24 9.07 4.46
N MET A 128 3.29 8.44 3.93
CA MET A 128 3.19 7.08 3.38
C MET A 128 2.93 6.04 4.48
N ALA A 129 3.57 6.20 5.65
CA ALA A 129 3.32 5.36 6.81
C ALA A 129 1.88 5.51 7.32
N ALA A 130 1.33 6.73 7.35
CA ALA A 130 -0.06 6.97 7.72
C ALA A 130 -1.04 6.27 6.76
N CYS A 131 -0.76 6.24 5.45
CA CYS A 131 -1.54 5.46 4.50
C CYS A 131 -1.51 3.95 4.81
N LEU A 132 -0.32 3.41 5.16
CA LEU A 132 -0.16 2.00 5.53
C LEU A 132 -0.93 1.66 6.81
N ASP A 133 -0.86 2.50 7.82
CA ASP A 133 -1.56 2.30 9.10
C ASP A 133 -3.08 2.38 8.92
N SER A 134 -3.57 3.34 8.14
CA SER A 134 -4.98 3.47 7.81
C SER A 134 -5.50 2.22 7.09
N GLY A 135 -4.82 1.79 6.03
CA GLY A 135 -5.23 0.61 5.27
C GLY A 135 -5.14 -0.69 6.08
N SER A 136 -4.11 -0.83 6.92
CA SER A 136 -3.97 -1.98 7.81
C SER A 136 -5.10 -2.05 8.84
N SER A 137 -5.54 -0.92 9.36
CA SER A 137 -6.67 -0.84 10.31
C SER A 137 -8.00 -1.23 9.65
N GLN A 138 -8.22 -0.84 8.40
CA GLN A 138 -9.43 -1.23 7.65
C GLN A 138 -9.45 -2.74 7.36
N ARG A 139 -8.30 -3.33 7.05
CA ARG A 139 -8.16 -4.77 6.86
C ARG A 139 -8.55 -5.59 8.10
N ILE A 140 -8.16 -5.14 9.29
CA ILE A 140 -8.48 -5.82 10.55
C ILE A 140 -9.99 -5.76 10.83
N THR A 141 -10.64 -4.62 10.63
CA THR A 141 -12.09 -4.45 10.88
C THR A 141 -12.94 -5.29 9.94
N SER A 142 -12.57 -5.41 8.67
CA SER A 142 -13.28 -6.26 7.70
C SER A 142 -13.19 -7.75 8.08
N SER A 143 -12.04 -8.22 8.53
CA SER A 143 -11.85 -9.62 8.95
C SER A 143 -12.64 -9.98 10.23
N THR A 144 -12.83 -9.03 11.14
CA THR A 144 -13.55 -9.24 12.41
C THR A 144 -15.07 -9.32 12.19
N MET A 145 -15.61 -8.54 11.23
CA MET A 145 -17.04 -8.57 10.90
C MET A 145 -17.48 -9.84 10.15
N MET A 146 -16.54 -10.60 9.58
CA MET A 146 -16.82 -11.84 8.85
C MET A 146 -16.71 -13.11 9.72
N ASN A 147 -16.22 -13.00 10.95
CA ASN A 147 -16.11 -14.12 11.89
C ASN A 147 -17.20 -14.10 13.00
N ALA A 148 -18.25 -13.28 12.82
CA ALA A 148 -19.38 -13.18 13.75
C ALA A 148 -20.67 -13.85 13.14
#